data_a6a50aad8e38bab50b3c300b076dccc4
#
_entry.id   a6a50aad8e38bab50b3c300b076dccc4
#
_cell.length_a   1.000
_cell.length_b   1.000
_cell.length_c   1.000
_cell.angle_alpha   90.00
_cell.angle_beta   90.00
_cell.angle_gamma   90.00
#
_symmetry.space_group_name_H-M   'P 1'
#
loop_
_entity.id
_entity.type
_entity.pdbx_description
1 polymer ?
#
loop_
_entity_poly.entity_id
_entity_poly.type
_entity_poly.pdbx_seq_one_letter_code
_entity_poly.pdbx_strand_id
1 'polypeptide(L)'
;MSRLLVLISFLQVVLAEPYAVISGYLGDNVTLPSRADRSWHLSKIEWSVFSNNTWIATYRNGKTNIERISQFKGRLSLNITSGDLMIHGLTKEDCMEYTVDLINTEKTSTVNKLRLQVKEHLQKPTITTLFSTPEKGGCWMGLHCSSPDRGVNFSWQVTPDTRAAFSMCDPSGNHGVFLAFLNTTSKLNFTCTSSRTMESTSSTVTPQCNAGDKPEPQLECRDRCGLCFLLGGVIMGTCIILVYIFREEIKAAWKYLSDKLCPSTIPS
;
A
#
# COMPACT_ATOMS: atom_id res chain seq x y z
N MET A 1 7.36 -41.90 26.09
CA MET A 1 5.98 -41.40 25.98
C MET A 1 5.89 -39.86 25.88
N SER A 2 6.77 -39.10 26.52
CA SER A 2 6.75 -37.62 26.49
C SER A 2 7.00 -36.99 25.10
N ARG A 3 7.85 -37.58 24.25
CA ARG A 3 8.16 -37.04 22.90
C ARG A 3 7.00 -37.24 21.88
N LEU A 4 6.15 -38.23 22.08
CA LEU A 4 5.00 -38.49 21.18
C LEU A 4 3.87 -37.50 21.44
N LEU A 5 3.68 -37.05 22.67
CA LEU A 5 2.67 -36.07 23.06
C LEU A 5 3.01 -34.67 22.55
N VAL A 6 4.31 -34.32 22.46
CA VAL A 6 4.77 -33.03 21.88
C VAL A 6 4.54 -33.02 20.36
N LEU A 7 4.75 -34.11 19.65
CA LEU A 7 4.48 -34.22 18.22
C LEU A 7 2.99 -34.12 17.86
N ILE A 8 2.11 -34.63 18.71
CA ILE A 8 0.65 -34.51 18.52
C ILE A 8 0.18 -33.07 18.76
N SER A 9 0.82 -32.35 19.68
CA SER A 9 0.53 -30.93 19.94
C SER A 9 0.90 -30.02 18.76
N PHE A 10 1.93 -30.34 17.99
CA PHE A 10 2.31 -29.59 16.80
C PHE A 10 1.49 -29.92 15.55
N LEU A 11 0.73 -31.02 15.52
CA LEU A 11 -0.10 -31.40 14.39
C LEU A 11 -1.51 -30.80 14.44
N GLN A 12 -1.85 -30.08 15.48
CA GLN A 12 -3.00 -29.17 15.51
C GLN A 12 -2.66 -27.78 14.94
N VAL A 13 -1.85 -27.70 13.91
CA VAL A 13 -1.94 -26.61 12.95
C VAL A 13 -3.32 -26.77 12.31
N VAL A 14 -4.26 -26.06 12.90
CA VAL A 14 -5.60 -25.85 12.38
C VAL A 14 -5.45 -25.56 10.90
N LEU A 15 -5.82 -26.48 10.06
CA LEU A 15 -6.18 -26.22 8.67
C LEU A 15 -7.41 -25.31 8.75
N ALA A 16 -7.17 -24.02 9.02
CA ALA A 16 -8.18 -23.01 8.84
C ALA A 16 -8.55 -23.09 7.37
N GLU A 17 -9.75 -23.61 7.10
CA GLU A 17 -10.32 -23.61 5.75
C GLU A 17 -10.09 -22.21 5.21
N PRO A 18 -9.42 -22.06 4.04
CA PRO A 18 -9.11 -20.76 3.51
C PRO A 18 -10.42 -20.03 3.21
N TYR A 19 -10.82 -19.13 4.11
CA TYR A 19 -11.98 -18.28 3.85
C TYR A 19 -11.77 -17.55 2.53
N ALA A 20 -12.78 -17.59 1.67
CA ALA A 20 -12.78 -16.74 0.51
C ALA A 20 -12.79 -15.28 0.96
N VAL A 21 -11.78 -14.54 0.57
CA VAL A 21 -11.71 -13.11 0.82
C VAL A 21 -12.27 -12.38 -0.39
N ILE A 22 -13.32 -11.59 -0.17
CA ILE A 22 -13.89 -10.67 -1.15
C ILE A 22 -13.48 -9.26 -0.76
N SER A 23 -13.06 -8.44 -1.71
CA SER A 23 -12.74 -7.04 -1.49
C SER A 23 -13.73 -6.14 -2.22
N GLY A 24 -14.18 -5.08 -1.56
CA GLY A 24 -14.96 -3.99 -2.15
C GLY A 24 -14.42 -2.65 -1.67
N TYR A 25 -14.85 -1.57 -2.31
CA TYR A 25 -14.46 -0.23 -1.92
C TYR A 25 -15.59 0.50 -1.18
N LEU A 26 -15.20 1.40 -0.30
CA LEU A 26 -16.13 2.21 0.49
C LEU A 26 -17.07 2.99 -0.43
N GLY A 27 -18.38 2.87 -0.20
CA GLY A 27 -19.41 3.50 -1.01
C GLY A 27 -19.85 2.69 -2.24
N ASP A 28 -19.09 1.70 -2.67
CA ASP A 28 -19.41 0.86 -3.82
C ASP A 28 -20.39 -0.28 -3.45
N ASN A 29 -20.88 -0.96 -4.46
CA ASN A 29 -21.67 -2.17 -4.30
C ASN A 29 -20.77 -3.40 -4.42
N VAL A 30 -21.03 -4.43 -3.62
CA VAL A 30 -20.33 -5.71 -3.70
C VAL A 30 -21.30 -6.86 -3.75
N THR A 31 -21.00 -7.88 -4.56
CA THR A 31 -21.74 -9.14 -4.56
C THR A 31 -20.94 -10.19 -3.80
N LEU A 32 -21.54 -10.75 -2.77
CA LEU A 32 -21.03 -11.88 -2.00
C LEU A 32 -21.51 -13.16 -2.68
N PRO A 33 -20.60 -13.95 -3.29
CA PRO A 33 -20.99 -15.17 -4.00
C PRO A 33 -21.43 -16.25 -3.00
N SER A 34 -22.57 -16.81 -3.21
CA SER A 34 -23.09 -17.92 -2.41
C SER A 34 -22.32 -19.21 -2.63
N ARG A 35 -21.73 -19.38 -3.82
CA ARG A 35 -21.08 -20.60 -4.30
C ARG A 35 -22.02 -21.80 -4.34
N ALA A 36 -23.31 -21.57 -4.57
CA ALA A 36 -24.24 -22.62 -4.85
C ALA A 36 -23.85 -23.41 -6.12
N ASP A 37 -24.12 -24.66 -6.16
CA ASP A 37 -24.06 -25.44 -7.40
C ASP A 37 -25.06 -24.83 -8.40
N ARG A 38 -24.61 -24.54 -9.61
CA ARG A 38 -25.44 -23.90 -10.66
C ARG A 38 -26.62 -24.74 -11.11
N SER A 39 -26.59 -26.06 -10.86
CA SER A 39 -27.70 -26.96 -11.14
C SER A 39 -28.79 -26.94 -10.07
N TRP A 40 -28.53 -26.34 -8.90
CA TRP A 40 -29.43 -26.33 -7.79
C TRP A 40 -30.63 -25.40 -7.99
N HIS A 41 -31.83 -25.92 -7.70
CA HIS A 41 -33.02 -25.11 -7.46
C HIS A 41 -33.10 -24.86 -5.96
N LEU A 42 -32.78 -23.65 -5.55
CA LEU A 42 -32.70 -23.28 -4.13
C LEU A 42 -34.10 -23.17 -3.53
N SER A 43 -34.33 -23.89 -2.43
CA SER A 43 -35.57 -23.85 -1.64
C SER A 43 -35.39 -22.98 -0.36
N LYS A 44 -34.16 -22.86 0.10
CA LYS A 44 -33.81 -22.09 1.28
C LYS A 44 -32.45 -21.39 1.09
N ILE A 45 -32.37 -20.11 1.45
CA ILE A 45 -31.14 -19.31 1.49
C ILE A 45 -31.14 -18.56 2.80
N GLU A 46 -30.03 -18.62 3.55
CA GLU A 46 -29.88 -17.90 4.82
C GLU A 46 -28.48 -17.32 4.90
N TRP A 47 -28.41 -16.02 4.74
CA TRP A 47 -27.19 -15.24 5.01
C TRP A 47 -27.17 -14.79 6.46
N SER A 48 -26.04 -15.00 7.14
CA SER A 48 -25.83 -14.61 8.53
C SER A 48 -24.45 -14.01 8.75
N VAL A 49 -24.34 -13.23 9.81
CA VAL A 49 -23.11 -12.65 10.34
C VAL A 49 -22.90 -13.10 11.79
N PHE A 50 -21.75 -12.76 12.39
CA PHE A 50 -21.41 -13.10 13.78
C PHE A 50 -21.55 -14.61 14.09
N SER A 51 -20.83 -15.42 13.33
CA SER A 51 -20.79 -16.90 13.54
C SER A 51 -22.16 -17.56 13.48
N ASN A 52 -22.97 -17.22 12.48
CA ASN A 52 -24.30 -17.74 12.20
C ASN A 52 -25.41 -17.36 13.21
N ASN A 53 -25.13 -16.45 14.13
CA ASN A 53 -26.10 -16.07 15.16
C ASN A 53 -27.10 -14.99 14.72
N THR A 54 -26.83 -14.30 13.59
CA THR A 54 -27.64 -13.18 13.17
C THR A 54 -27.92 -13.21 11.68
N TRP A 55 -29.14 -13.60 11.31
CA TRP A 55 -29.57 -13.61 9.90
C TRP A 55 -29.81 -12.20 9.37
N ILE A 56 -29.20 -11.89 8.21
CA ILE A 56 -29.33 -10.59 7.54
C ILE A 56 -30.22 -10.67 6.31
N ALA A 57 -30.20 -11.82 5.60
CA ALA A 57 -31.05 -12.06 4.45
C ALA A 57 -31.51 -13.52 4.45
N THR A 58 -32.79 -13.74 4.19
CA THR A 58 -33.35 -15.09 4.13
C THR A 58 -34.32 -15.24 2.98
N TYR A 59 -34.33 -16.43 2.35
CA TYR A 59 -35.35 -16.87 1.42
C TYR A 59 -35.84 -18.23 1.88
N ARG A 60 -37.15 -18.34 2.15
CA ARG A 60 -37.82 -19.56 2.57
C ARG A 60 -39.28 -19.57 2.07
N ASN A 61 -39.76 -20.72 1.56
CA ASN A 61 -41.16 -20.87 1.13
C ASN A 61 -41.61 -19.75 0.16
N GLY A 62 -40.77 -19.37 -0.80
CA GLY A 62 -41.09 -18.35 -1.78
C GLY A 62 -41.06 -16.89 -1.23
N LYS A 63 -40.68 -16.68 0.04
CA LYS A 63 -40.63 -15.35 0.67
C LYS A 63 -39.20 -14.95 0.98
N THR A 64 -38.87 -13.71 0.59
CA THR A 64 -37.57 -13.08 0.90
C THR A 64 -37.73 -12.11 2.06
N ASN A 65 -36.76 -12.10 2.98
CA ASN A 65 -36.67 -11.09 4.05
C ASN A 65 -35.23 -10.60 4.15
N ILE A 66 -34.99 -9.31 3.84
CA ILE A 66 -33.67 -8.65 3.77
C ILE A 66 -33.56 -7.41 4.67
N GLU A 67 -34.57 -7.12 5.48
CA GLU A 67 -34.62 -5.93 6.33
C GLU A 67 -34.56 -6.26 7.82
N ARG A 68 -33.85 -7.32 8.18
CA ARG A 68 -33.86 -7.85 9.55
C ARG A 68 -33.01 -7.03 10.53
N ILE A 69 -31.98 -6.35 10.05
CA ILE A 69 -31.02 -5.62 10.88
C ILE A 69 -30.89 -4.19 10.39
N SER A 70 -30.92 -3.24 11.30
CA SER A 70 -30.85 -1.81 11.01
C SER A 70 -29.62 -1.41 10.20
N GLN A 71 -28.47 -2.02 10.48
CA GLN A 71 -27.20 -1.78 9.76
C GLN A 71 -27.32 -2.03 8.25
N PHE A 72 -28.11 -3.03 7.83
CA PHE A 72 -28.27 -3.43 6.43
C PHE A 72 -29.56 -2.96 5.79
N LYS A 73 -30.40 -2.24 6.53
CA LYS A 73 -31.74 -1.82 6.05
C LYS A 73 -31.63 -1.01 4.77
N GLY A 74 -32.36 -1.45 3.73
CA GLY A 74 -32.39 -0.79 2.42
C GLY A 74 -31.11 -0.98 1.59
N ARG A 75 -30.13 -1.76 2.07
CA ARG A 75 -28.84 -1.96 1.39
C ARG A 75 -28.59 -3.37 0.86
N LEU A 76 -29.53 -4.30 1.04
CA LEU A 76 -29.36 -5.68 0.59
C LEU A 76 -30.22 -5.98 -0.62
N SER A 77 -29.68 -6.80 -1.53
CA SER A 77 -30.41 -7.45 -2.62
C SER A 77 -30.03 -8.92 -2.67
N LEU A 78 -31.00 -9.81 -2.60
CA LEU A 78 -30.80 -11.26 -2.63
C LEU A 78 -31.20 -11.82 -3.98
N ASN A 79 -30.28 -12.48 -4.67
CA ASN A 79 -30.58 -13.25 -5.87
C ASN A 79 -31.06 -14.65 -5.44
N ILE A 80 -32.34 -14.93 -5.59
CA ILE A 80 -32.94 -16.19 -5.16
C ILE A 80 -32.57 -17.38 -6.06
N THR A 81 -32.08 -17.13 -7.26
CA THR A 81 -31.64 -18.19 -8.20
C THR A 81 -30.22 -18.66 -7.89
N SER A 82 -29.28 -17.72 -7.74
CA SER A 82 -27.89 -18.02 -7.45
C SER A 82 -27.59 -18.09 -5.94
N GLY A 83 -28.44 -17.52 -5.09
CA GLY A 83 -28.20 -17.39 -3.67
C GLY A 83 -27.27 -16.25 -3.30
N ASP A 84 -26.75 -15.49 -4.25
CA ASP A 84 -25.79 -14.40 -4.03
C ASP A 84 -26.45 -13.22 -3.31
N LEU A 85 -25.68 -12.58 -2.42
CA LEU A 85 -26.11 -11.41 -1.70
C LEU A 85 -25.34 -10.18 -2.18
N MET A 86 -26.05 -9.16 -2.63
CA MET A 86 -25.43 -7.86 -2.95
C MET A 86 -25.63 -6.90 -1.79
N ILE A 87 -24.57 -6.21 -1.41
CA ILE A 87 -24.57 -5.12 -0.43
C ILE A 87 -24.32 -3.84 -1.20
N HIS A 88 -25.22 -2.87 -1.06
CA HIS A 88 -25.14 -1.57 -1.70
C HIS A 88 -24.49 -0.55 -0.76
N GLY A 89 -23.65 0.34 -1.31
CA GLY A 89 -23.04 1.42 -0.57
C GLY A 89 -22.22 0.92 0.64
N LEU A 90 -21.14 0.20 0.38
CA LEU A 90 -20.29 -0.40 1.43
C LEU A 90 -19.85 0.64 2.46
N THR A 91 -19.89 0.24 3.72
CA THR A 91 -19.37 0.97 4.86
C THR A 91 -18.23 0.20 5.54
N LYS A 92 -17.45 0.83 6.41
CA LYS A 92 -16.35 0.16 7.15
C LYS A 92 -16.88 -0.95 8.07
N GLU A 93 -18.09 -0.78 8.57
CA GLU A 93 -18.79 -1.74 9.45
C GLU A 93 -19.19 -3.02 8.73
N ASP A 94 -19.21 -3.04 7.39
CA ASP A 94 -19.49 -4.24 6.60
C ASP A 94 -18.26 -5.18 6.49
N CYS A 95 -17.10 -4.74 6.99
CA CYS A 95 -15.86 -5.54 7.02
C CYS A 95 -15.96 -6.66 8.08
N MET A 96 -16.59 -7.78 7.72
CA MET A 96 -16.83 -8.90 8.64
C MET A 96 -16.89 -10.24 7.89
N GLU A 97 -17.13 -11.31 8.65
CA GLU A 97 -17.36 -12.65 8.12
C GLU A 97 -18.85 -12.87 7.87
N TYR A 98 -19.13 -13.44 6.72
CA TYR A 98 -20.46 -13.81 6.26
C TYR A 98 -20.53 -15.31 6.07
N THR A 99 -21.66 -15.89 6.46
CA THR A 99 -21.96 -17.29 6.23
C THR A 99 -23.27 -17.39 5.47
N VAL A 100 -23.31 -18.26 4.46
CA VAL A 100 -24.53 -18.61 3.76
C VAL A 100 -24.82 -20.10 3.93
N ASP A 101 -26.03 -20.41 4.35
CA ASP A 101 -26.63 -21.75 4.40
C ASP A 101 -27.63 -21.89 3.27
N LEU A 102 -27.42 -22.86 2.40
CA LEU A 102 -28.21 -23.11 1.21
C LEU A 102 -28.81 -24.52 1.27
N ILE A 103 -30.09 -24.63 0.91
CA ILE A 103 -30.74 -25.90 0.72
C ILE A 103 -31.45 -25.88 -0.64
N ASN A 104 -31.26 -26.94 -1.42
CA ASN A 104 -31.97 -27.12 -2.68
C ASN A 104 -33.32 -27.82 -2.49
N THR A 105 -34.08 -28.01 -3.56
CA THR A 105 -35.37 -28.72 -3.57
C THR A 105 -35.25 -30.19 -3.22
N GLU A 106 -34.08 -30.79 -3.41
CA GLU A 106 -33.76 -32.18 -3.08
C GLU A 106 -33.31 -32.37 -1.63
N LYS A 107 -33.36 -31.29 -0.81
CA LYS A 107 -32.93 -31.25 0.59
C LYS A 107 -31.41 -31.42 0.80
N THR A 108 -30.62 -31.32 -0.24
CA THR A 108 -29.16 -31.24 -0.11
C THR A 108 -28.78 -29.83 0.40
N SER A 109 -27.86 -29.77 1.35
CA SER A 109 -27.44 -28.50 1.97
C SER A 109 -25.94 -28.25 1.79
N THR A 110 -25.56 -26.99 1.74
CA THR A 110 -24.17 -26.52 1.82
C THR A 110 -24.07 -25.26 2.62
N VAL A 111 -22.94 -25.11 3.31
CA VAL A 111 -22.62 -23.92 4.10
C VAL A 111 -21.31 -23.35 3.59
N ASN A 112 -21.32 -22.10 3.16
CA ASN A 112 -20.13 -21.40 2.69
C ASN A 112 -19.84 -20.18 3.56
N LYS A 113 -18.56 -19.94 3.80
CA LYS A 113 -18.07 -18.79 4.58
C LYS A 113 -17.17 -17.93 3.73
N LEU A 114 -17.25 -16.63 3.92
CA LEU A 114 -16.38 -15.67 3.28
C LEU A 114 -16.12 -14.48 4.20
N ARG A 115 -15.04 -13.78 3.95
CA ARG A 115 -14.70 -12.52 4.64
C ARG A 115 -14.76 -11.37 3.63
N LEU A 116 -15.53 -10.35 3.95
CA LEU A 116 -15.53 -9.11 3.20
C LEU A 116 -14.48 -8.16 3.78
N GLN A 117 -13.65 -7.60 2.90
CA GLN A 117 -12.72 -6.52 3.21
C GLN A 117 -13.18 -5.26 2.50
N VAL A 118 -13.40 -4.20 3.25
CA VAL A 118 -13.74 -2.88 2.72
C VAL A 118 -12.47 -2.03 2.67
N LYS A 119 -12.12 -1.56 1.48
CA LYS A 119 -10.96 -0.70 1.20
C LYS A 119 -11.41 0.71 0.91
N GLU A 120 -10.57 1.68 1.15
CA GLU A 120 -10.78 3.06 0.69
C GLU A 120 -10.25 3.20 -0.73
N HIS A 121 -10.93 4.02 -1.54
CA HIS A 121 -10.45 4.42 -2.84
C HIS A 121 -9.15 5.21 -2.72
N LEU A 122 -8.28 5.08 -3.71
CA LEU A 122 -7.06 5.87 -3.77
C LEU A 122 -7.39 7.36 -3.85
N GLN A 123 -6.74 8.14 -3.00
CA GLN A 123 -6.84 9.59 -3.04
C GLN A 123 -5.96 10.15 -4.16
N LYS A 124 -6.38 11.27 -4.75
CA LYS A 124 -5.60 11.94 -5.80
C LYS A 124 -4.23 12.34 -5.25
N PRO A 125 -3.16 12.04 -5.98
CA PRO A 125 -1.83 12.48 -5.60
C PRO A 125 -1.72 14.01 -5.67
N THR A 126 -0.85 14.57 -4.86
CA THR A 126 -0.54 16.00 -4.84
C THR A 126 0.78 16.24 -5.56
N ILE A 127 0.79 17.19 -6.50
CA ILE A 127 2.00 17.61 -7.21
C ILE A 127 2.45 18.97 -6.65
N THR A 128 3.71 19.06 -6.23
CA THR A 128 4.35 20.30 -5.75
C THR A 128 5.59 20.57 -6.54
N THR A 129 5.89 21.87 -6.77
CA THR A 129 7.16 22.28 -7.37
C THR A 129 8.22 22.33 -6.28
N LEU A 130 9.32 21.58 -6.44
CA LEU A 130 10.46 21.60 -5.55
C LEU A 130 11.36 22.80 -5.81
N PHE A 131 11.62 23.06 -7.07
CA PHE A 131 12.40 24.22 -7.52
C PHE A 131 12.08 24.56 -8.98
N SER A 132 12.38 25.80 -9.35
CA SER A 132 12.36 26.30 -10.72
C SER A 132 13.57 27.20 -10.90
N THR A 133 14.54 26.76 -11.70
CA THR A 133 15.79 27.50 -11.94
C THR A 133 15.82 28.00 -13.38
N PRO A 134 15.77 29.32 -13.60
CA PRO A 134 15.84 29.91 -14.93
C PRO A 134 17.18 29.58 -15.62
N GLU A 135 17.11 29.29 -16.92
CA GLU A 135 18.25 29.02 -17.79
C GLU A 135 18.00 29.66 -19.15
N LYS A 136 19.04 29.78 -20.01
CA LYS A 136 18.88 30.32 -21.36
C LYS A 136 17.84 29.48 -22.15
N GLY A 137 16.73 30.13 -22.53
CA GLY A 137 15.67 29.52 -23.32
C GLY A 137 14.62 28.78 -22.52
N GLY A 138 14.70 28.70 -21.20
CA GLY A 138 13.74 27.99 -20.37
C GLY A 138 14.03 27.98 -18.89
N CYS A 139 13.63 26.93 -18.23
CA CYS A 139 13.98 26.65 -16.83
C CYS A 139 14.08 25.16 -16.54
N TRP A 140 14.97 24.81 -15.62
CA TRP A 140 14.93 23.51 -14.98
C TRP A 140 13.90 23.52 -13.87
N MET A 141 13.08 22.49 -13.84
CA MET A 141 12.02 22.35 -12.85
C MET A 141 12.02 20.95 -12.24
N GLY A 142 11.97 20.92 -10.92
CA GLY A 142 11.74 19.70 -10.16
C GLY A 142 10.30 19.65 -9.67
N LEU A 143 9.59 18.57 -9.98
CA LEU A 143 8.24 18.30 -9.50
C LEU A 143 8.27 17.12 -8.54
N HIS A 144 7.51 17.21 -7.48
CA HIS A 144 7.34 16.15 -6.48
C HIS A 144 5.89 15.73 -6.45
N CYS A 145 5.66 14.43 -6.57
CA CYS A 145 4.36 13.82 -6.44
C CYS A 145 4.31 12.99 -5.17
N SER A 146 3.30 13.20 -4.36
CA SER A 146 3.06 12.47 -3.13
C SER A 146 1.62 12.00 -3.05
N SER A 147 1.40 10.86 -2.40
CA SER A 147 0.07 10.35 -2.09
C SER A 147 -0.07 10.14 -0.58
N PRO A 148 -1.24 10.40 0.00
CA PRO A 148 -1.53 10.04 1.38
C PRO A 148 -1.66 8.51 1.56
N ASP A 149 -1.89 7.77 0.46
CA ASP A 149 -2.03 6.32 0.48
C ASP A 149 -0.67 5.64 0.51
N ARG A 150 -0.55 4.58 1.32
CA ARG A 150 0.67 3.79 1.43
C ARG A 150 0.72 2.67 0.39
N GLY A 151 1.93 2.33 -0.04
CA GLY A 151 2.17 1.20 -0.95
C GLY A 151 1.60 1.42 -2.35
N VAL A 152 1.63 2.67 -2.84
CA VAL A 152 1.28 3.04 -4.20
C VAL A 152 2.55 3.16 -5.06
N ASN A 153 2.42 2.84 -6.33
CA ASN A 153 3.43 3.09 -7.34
C ASN A 153 3.11 4.41 -8.05
N PHE A 154 4.16 5.18 -8.36
CA PHE A 154 4.02 6.42 -9.12
C PHE A 154 4.48 6.26 -10.55
N SER A 155 3.77 6.90 -11.47
CA SER A 155 4.20 7.08 -12.85
C SER A 155 3.94 8.51 -13.30
N TRP A 156 4.83 9.01 -14.17
CA TRP A 156 4.73 10.33 -14.75
C TRP A 156 4.46 10.26 -16.24
N GLN A 157 3.61 11.15 -16.71
CA GLN A 157 3.35 11.37 -18.12
C GLN A 157 3.43 12.85 -18.44
N VAL A 158 4.07 13.20 -19.53
CA VAL A 158 4.17 14.58 -20.04
C VAL A 158 3.46 14.68 -21.38
N THR A 159 2.63 15.70 -21.53
CA THR A 159 1.92 15.96 -22.82
C THR A 159 2.06 17.41 -23.22
N PRO A 160 2.46 17.70 -24.48
CA PRO A 160 2.98 16.76 -25.48
C PRO A 160 4.29 16.09 -25.05
N ASP A 161 4.59 14.94 -25.62
CA ASP A 161 5.78 14.16 -25.28
C ASP A 161 7.07 14.96 -25.52
N THR A 162 8.00 14.91 -24.58
CA THR A 162 9.28 15.61 -24.65
C THR A 162 10.43 14.70 -24.25
N ARG A 163 11.55 14.77 -24.97
CA ARG A 163 12.75 13.95 -24.68
C ARG A 163 13.63 14.49 -23.55
N ALA A 164 13.30 15.67 -23.01
CA ALA A 164 14.12 16.33 -21.98
C ALA A 164 13.55 16.17 -20.58
N ALA A 165 13.21 14.95 -20.20
CA ALA A 165 12.59 14.67 -18.91
C ALA A 165 13.16 13.41 -18.27
N PHE A 166 13.41 13.46 -16.95
CA PHE A 166 13.87 12.33 -16.14
C PHE A 166 12.90 12.11 -14.99
N SER A 167 12.41 10.88 -14.85
CA SER A 167 11.60 10.49 -13.69
C SER A 167 12.42 9.64 -12.74
N MET A 168 12.35 9.93 -11.46
CA MET A 168 12.90 9.12 -10.40
C MET A 168 11.77 8.75 -9.45
N CYS A 169 11.57 7.46 -9.22
CA CYS A 169 10.63 6.96 -8.20
C CYS A 169 11.44 6.53 -6.99
N ASP A 170 10.98 6.91 -5.80
CA ASP A 170 11.55 6.42 -4.55
C ASP A 170 11.21 4.93 -4.40
N PRO A 171 12.20 4.05 -4.15
CA PRO A 171 11.98 2.65 -3.86
C PRO A 171 11.08 2.39 -2.65
N SER A 172 10.94 3.35 -1.73
CA SER A 172 10.01 3.29 -0.59
C SER A 172 8.53 3.46 -0.99
N GLY A 173 8.27 3.83 -2.26
CA GLY A 173 6.93 3.81 -2.85
C GLY A 173 5.96 4.91 -2.44
N ASN A 174 6.41 5.93 -1.68
CA ASN A 174 5.50 6.99 -1.22
C ASN A 174 5.64 8.31 -1.98
N HIS A 175 6.67 8.45 -2.81
CA HIS A 175 7.00 9.68 -3.51
C HIS A 175 7.51 9.43 -4.93
N GLY A 176 7.15 10.30 -5.86
CA GLY A 176 7.70 10.34 -7.22
C GLY A 176 8.30 11.71 -7.50
N VAL A 177 9.55 11.77 -7.94
CA VAL A 177 10.20 13.01 -8.34
C VAL A 177 10.37 13.04 -9.86
N PHE A 178 10.09 14.16 -10.46
CA PHE A 178 10.24 14.39 -11.90
C PHE A 178 11.10 15.63 -12.13
N LEU A 179 12.10 15.50 -12.96
CA LEU A 179 12.97 16.61 -13.37
C LEU A 179 12.80 16.86 -14.87
N ALA A 180 12.49 18.09 -15.24
CA ALA A 180 12.32 18.48 -16.63
C ALA A 180 12.94 19.83 -16.93
N PHE A 181 13.40 20.01 -18.18
CA PHE A 181 13.69 21.30 -18.74
C PHE A 181 12.48 21.79 -19.53
N LEU A 182 11.95 22.95 -19.15
CA LEU A 182 10.84 23.61 -19.79
C LEU A 182 11.34 24.78 -20.65
N ASN A 183 10.96 24.78 -21.92
CA ASN A 183 11.15 25.95 -22.76
C ASN A 183 10.11 27.02 -22.39
N THR A 184 10.47 28.30 -22.40
CA THR A 184 9.57 29.42 -22.09
C THR A 184 8.32 29.49 -22.95
N THR A 185 8.35 28.91 -24.14
CA THR A 185 7.24 28.92 -25.12
C THR A 185 6.35 27.67 -25.03
N SER A 186 6.78 26.63 -24.31
CA SER A 186 6.10 25.35 -24.25
C SER A 186 5.14 25.26 -23.06
N LYS A 187 3.86 25.01 -23.35
CA LYS A 187 2.90 24.62 -22.30
C LYS A 187 2.89 23.10 -22.23
N LEU A 188 3.51 22.55 -21.20
CA LEU A 188 3.54 21.12 -20.94
C LEU A 188 2.65 20.78 -19.74
N ASN A 189 1.86 19.72 -19.90
CA ASN A 189 1.08 19.15 -18.82
C ASN A 189 1.85 17.98 -18.22
N PHE A 190 2.03 18.01 -16.91
CA PHE A 190 2.67 16.94 -16.13
C PHE A 190 1.61 16.24 -15.34
N THR A 191 1.40 14.97 -15.65
CA THR A 191 0.43 14.12 -14.97
C THR A 191 1.19 13.11 -14.12
N CYS A 192 0.95 13.14 -12.82
CA CYS A 192 1.38 12.10 -11.90
C CYS A 192 0.21 11.17 -11.63
N THR A 193 0.44 9.88 -11.78
CA THR A 193 -0.52 8.81 -11.47
C THR A 193 0.01 7.98 -10.32
N SER A 194 -0.79 7.84 -9.27
CA SER A 194 -0.59 6.85 -8.21
C SER A 194 -1.45 5.62 -8.48
N SER A 195 -0.87 4.44 -8.34
CA SER A 195 -1.57 3.17 -8.63
C SER A 195 -1.27 2.10 -7.58
N ARG A 196 -2.26 1.25 -7.31
CA ARG A 196 -2.15 0.08 -6.44
C ARG A 196 -3.04 -1.03 -6.99
N THR A 197 -2.46 -2.19 -7.32
CA THR A 197 -3.17 -3.34 -7.90
C THR A 197 -3.92 -2.95 -9.19
N MET A 198 -5.24 -2.77 -9.14
CA MET A 198 -6.10 -2.44 -10.31
C MET A 198 -6.69 -1.04 -10.23
N GLU A 199 -6.35 -0.27 -9.21
CA GLU A 199 -6.85 1.09 -9.00
C GLU A 199 -5.77 2.11 -9.26
N SER A 200 -6.11 3.20 -9.91
CA SER A 200 -5.22 4.32 -10.18
C SER A 200 -5.97 5.65 -10.12
N THR A 201 -5.27 6.67 -9.70
CA THR A 201 -5.77 8.05 -9.68
C THR A 201 -4.65 8.99 -10.07
N SER A 202 -4.99 10.12 -10.69
CA SER A 202 -3.99 11.04 -11.22
C SER A 202 -4.31 12.49 -10.93
N SER A 203 -3.25 13.30 -10.92
CA SER A 203 -3.30 14.76 -10.88
C SER A 203 -2.44 15.32 -12.00
N THR A 204 -2.85 16.47 -12.55
CA THR A 204 -2.14 17.13 -13.64
C THR A 204 -1.87 18.58 -13.28
N VAL A 205 -0.67 19.06 -13.58
CA VAL A 205 -0.27 20.46 -13.46
C VAL A 205 0.36 20.96 -14.75
N THR A 206 0.19 22.25 -15.02
CA THR A 206 0.83 22.96 -16.16
C THR A 206 1.70 24.05 -15.57
N PRO A 207 2.92 23.73 -15.12
CA PRO A 207 3.79 24.72 -14.53
C PRO A 207 4.27 25.71 -15.58
N GLN A 208 4.53 26.94 -15.16
CA GLN A 208 5.07 27.97 -16.00
C GLN A 208 6.47 28.36 -15.53
N CYS A 209 7.36 28.61 -16.50
CA CYS A 209 8.67 29.19 -16.24
C CYS A 209 8.51 30.67 -15.90
N ASN A 210 8.45 31.04 -14.63
CA ASN A 210 8.45 32.42 -14.23
C ASN A 210 9.90 32.95 -14.21
N ALA A 211 10.26 33.74 -15.22
CA ALA A 211 11.57 34.34 -15.33
C ALA A 211 11.89 35.38 -14.21
N GLY A 212 10.97 35.55 -13.26
CA GLY A 212 11.02 36.64 -12.25
C GLY A 212 11.37 36.28 -10.83
N ASP A 213 11.23 35.03 -10.43
CA ASP A 213 11.63 34.60 -9.09
C ASP A 213 13.05 34.02 -9.12
N LYS A 214 14.07 34.89 -9.17
CA LYS A 214 15.34 34.58 -8.55
C LYS A 214 15.02 34.39 -7.06
N PRO A 215 15.12 33.18 -6.48
CA PRO A 215 15.35 33.13 -5.06
C PRO A 215 16.65 33.89 -4.85
N GLU A 216 16.55 35.05 -4.21
CA GLU A 216 17.73 35.69 -3.68
C GLU A 216 18.46 34.62 -2.88
N PRO A 217 19.71 34.29 -3.23
CA PRO A 217 20.45 33.32 -2.45
C PRO A 217 20.51 33.88 -1.05
N GLN A 218 19.74 33.33 -0.13
CA GLN A 218 19.95 33.54 1.29
C GLN A 218 21.30 32.89 1.62
N LEU A 219 22.36 33.68 1.33
CA LEU A 219 23.72 33.43 1.76
C LEU A 219 23.81 33.67 3.26
N GLU A 220 23.08 32.88 4.05
CA GLU A 220 23.27 32.81 5.50
C GLU A 220 24.10 31.58 5.92
N CYS A 221 24.98 31.11 5.06
CA CYS A 221 25.98 30.09 5.42
C CYS A 221 27.41 30.63 5.55
N ARG A 222 27.62 31.96 5.57
CA ARG A 222 29.00 32.49 5.48
C ARG A 222 29.77 32.50 6.80
N ASP A 223 29.11 32.41 7.95
CA ASP A 223 29.81 32.51 9.25
C ASP A 223 29.87 31.22 10.06
N ARG A 224 29.13 30.14 9.65
CA ARG A 224 29.23 28.85 10.36
C ARG A 224 30.13 27.83 9.70
N CYS A 225 30.40 27.94 8.39
CA CYS A 225 31.28 26.98 7.70
C CYS A 225 32.75 27.09 8.16
N GLY A 226 33.23 28.31 8.46
CA GLY A 226 34.60 28.49 9.00
C GLY A 226 34.81 27.77 10.33
N LEU A 227 33.81 27.82 11.21
CA LEU A 227 33.89 27.16 12.52
C LEU A 227 33.77 25.61 12.38
N CYS A 228 32.98 25.12 11.45
CA CYS A 228 32.86 23.70 11.16
C CYS A 228 34.14 23.08 10.56
N PHE A 229 34.85 23.87 9.69
CA PHE A 229 36.14 23.41 9.15
C PHE A 229 37.23 23.41 10.24
N LEU A 230 37.25 24.39 11.13
CA LEU A 230 38.19 24.41 12.25
C LEU A 230 37.92 23.31 13.26
N LEU A 231 36.67 23.08 13.63
CA LEU A 231 36.28 21.98 14.53
C LEU A 231 36.52 20.63 13.88
N GLY A 232 36.20 20.45 12.61
CA GLY A 232 36.48 19.21 11.84
C GLY A 232 37.97 18.93 11.76
N GLY A 233 38.80 19.94 11.52
CA GLY A 233 40.26 19.84 11.52
C GLY A 233 40.85 19.43 12.88
N VAL A 234 40.33 19.99 13.97
CA VAL A 234 40.75 19.62 15.33
C VAL A 234 40.34 18.21 15.67
N ILE A 235 39.11 17.79 15.33
CA ILE A 235 38.63 16.40 15.55
C ILE A 235 39.45 15.39 14.74
N MET A 236 39.70 15.67 13.47
CA MET A 236 40.53 14.82 12.64
C MET A 236 41.97 14.72 13.17
N GLY A 237 42.53 15.85 13.59
CA GLY A 237 43.88 15.86 14.19
C GLY A 237 43.95 15.06 15.49
N THR A 238 42.97 15.20 16.39
CA THR A 238 42.91 14.41 17.63
C THR A 238 42.71 12.91 17.36
N CYS A 239 41.86 12.55 16.38
CA CYS A 239 41.69 11.15 15.99
C CYS A 239 42.99 10.53 15.45
N ILE A 240 43.75 11.26 14.62
CA ILE A 240 45.04 10.77 14.10
C ILE A 240 46.03 10.60 15.25
N ILE A 241 46.10 11.54 16.18
CA ILE A 241 47.01 11.43 17.37
C ILE A 241 46.59 10.22 18.23
N LEU A 242 45.32 10.02 18.50
CA LEU A 242 44.84 8.88 19.27
C LEU A 242 45.12 7.56 18.56
N VAL A 243 44.93 7.46 17.25
CA VAL A 243 45.31 6.27 16.47
C VAL A 243 46.81 6.01 16.56
N TYR A 244 47.62 7.06 16.55
CA TYR A 244 49.07 6.92 16.66
C TYR A 244 49.50 6.45 18.06
N ILE A 245 48.93 7.01 19.12
CA ILE A 245 49.22 6.63 20.52
C ILE A 245 48.74 5.22 20.83
N PHE A 246 47.56 4.84 20.41
CA PHE A 246 46.93 3.53 20.70
C PHE A 246 47.19 2.50 19.57
N ARG A 247 48.10 2.76 18.69
CA ARG A 247 48.38 1.94 17.51
C ARG A 247 48.53 0.46 17.82
N GLU A 248 49.24 0.13 18.90
CA GLU A 248 49.49 -1.27 19.24
C GLU A 248 48.27 -1.96 19.87
N GLU A 249 47.47 -1.23 20.63
CA GLU A 249 46.20 -1.76 21.17
C GLU A 249 45.16 -1.96 20.07
N ILE A 250 45.10 -1.05 19.10
CA ILE A 250 44.18 -1.16 17.94
C ILE A 250 44.57 -2.39 17.08
N LYS A 251 45.87 -2.63 16.88
CA LYS A 251 46.31 -3.82 16.17
C LYS A 251 45.96 -5.12 16.91
N ALA A 252 46.09 -5.14 18.24
CA ALA A 252 45.75 -6.28 19.06
C ALA A 252 44.22 -6.55 19.00
N ALA A 253 43.42 -5.52 19.11
CA ALA A 253 41.96 -5.61 18.99
C ALA A 253 41.50 -6.07 17.58
N TRP A 254 42.14 -5.55 16.53
CA TRP A 254 41.87 -5.96 15.16
C TRP A 254 42.23 -7.43 14.93
N LYS A 255 43.36 -7.88 15.45
CA LYS A 255 43.80 -9.28 15.39
C LYS A 255 42.79 -10.19 16.12
N TYR A 256 42.35 -9.80 17.31
CA TYR A 256 41.33 -10.53 18.07
C TYR A 256 39.99 -10.65 17.33
N LEU A 257 39.54 -9.57 16.68
CA LEU A 257 38.33 -9.56 15.88
C LEU A 257 38.49 -10.41 14.60
N SER A 258 39.64 -10.34 13.94
CA SER A 258 39.94 -11.12 12.75
C SER A 258 39.94 -12.63 13.05
N ASP A 259 40.55 -13.04 14.17
CA ASP A 259 40.59 -14.45 14.59
C ASP A 259 39.22 -14.99 15.01
N LYS A 260 38.30 -14.10 15.41
CA LYS A 260 36.92 -14.46 15.78
C LYS A 260 35.94 -14.50 14.60
N LEU A 261 36.22 -13.73 13.55
CA LEU A 261 35.34 -13.61 12.36
C LEU A 261 35.74 -14.56 11.23
N CYS A 262 36.99 -15.08 11.22
CA CYS A 262 37.44 -16.08 10.29
C CYS A 262 38.27 -17.18 11.02
N PRO A 263 37.61 -18.19 11.62
CA PRO A 263 38.35 -19.35 12.09
C PRO A 263 38.87 -20.11 10.87
N SER A 264 40.18 -20.07 10.69
CA SER A 264 40.90 -20.93 9.72
C SER A 264 40.84 -22.37 10.20
N THR A 265 39.82 -23.12 9.77
CA THR A 265 39.83 -24.58 9.87
C THR A 265 39.61 -25.18 8.51
N ILE A 266 40.69 -25.43 7.82
CA ILE A 266 40.77 -26.50 6.82
C ILE A 266 41.68 -27.55 7.44
N PRO A 267 41.18 -28.73 7.85
CA PRO A 267 42.06 -29.87 8.08
C PRO A 267 42.31 -30.56 6.75
N SER A 268 43.57 -30.89 6.57
CA SER A 268 44.14 -31.76 5.53
C SER A 268 43.49 -33.14 5.51
#